data_31d0d36bfc7e867509764aa61f688882
#
_entry.id   31d0d36bfc7e867509764aa61f688882
#
_cell.length_a   1.000
_cell.length_b   1.000
_cell.length_c   1.000
_cell.angle_alpha   90.00
_cell.angle_beta   90.00
_cell.angle_gamma   90.00
#
_symmetry.space_group_name_H-M   'P 1'
#
loop_
_entity.id
_entity.type
_entity.pdbx_description
1 polymer ?
#
loop_
_entity_poly.entity_id
_entity_poly.type
_entity_poly.pdbx_seq_one_letter_code
_entity_poly.pdbx_strand_id
1 'polypeptide(L)'
;MSFIEGQSRAEVCLLAPCIDDYVSPNALVEVVDVFVDRLDLNELGFGRTVAAATGRPGFRPGDMLRLYIWGYLNQVRSSRMLERACVRDLEAPWLMRRLAPDYGTIAAFRHDNPEAIIRTSTASVQFCREHQDTCRRQPQEHRWSRALRSKPPSPSSSWYTTTA
;
A
#
# COMPACT_ATOMS: atom_id res chain seq x y z
N MET A 1 14.55 -5.94 -18.25
CA MET A 1 13.66 -6.69 -17.35
C MET A 1 12.81 -5.72 -16.57
N SER A 2 11.57 -6.11 -16.26
CA SER A 2 10.64 -5.32 -15.45
C SER A 2 10.72 -5.76 -13.97
N PHE A 3 10.17 -4.96 -13.07
CA PHE A 3 9.89 -5.39 -11.71
C PHE A 3 8.77 -6.47 -11.70
N ILE A 4 8.70 -7.28 -10.64
CA ILE A 4 7.55 -8.14 -10.39
C ILE A 4 6.36 -7.22 -10.12
N GLU A 5 5.30 -7.37 -10.90
CA GLU A 5 4.06 -6.62 -10.72
C GLU A 5 3.05 -7.47 -9.95
N GLY A 6 2.36 -6.84 -9.00
CA GLY A 6 1.27 -7.48 -8.27
C GLY A 6 -0.05 -7.37 -9.03
N GLN A 7 -1.06 -8.08 -8.55
CA GLN A 7 -2.43 -7.97 -9.06
C GLN A 7 -2.96 -6.53 -8.89
N SER A 8 -3.80 -6.11 -9.82
CA SER A 8 -4.55 -4.87 -9.65
C SER A 8 -5.52 -5.01 -8.47
N ARG A 9 -5.63 -3.99 -7.62
CA ARG A 9 -6.59 -3.97 -6.52
C ARG A 9 -8.04 -4.03 -6.98
N ALA A 10 -8.31 -3.53 -8.19
CA ALA A 10 -9.61 -3.53 -8.81
C ALA A 10 -9.88 -4.80 -9.65
N GLU A 11 -8.98 -5.77 -9.63
CA GLU A 11 -9.18 -7.04 -10.34
C GLU A 11 -10.27 -7.85 -9.62
N VAL A 12 -11.39 -8.02 -10.30
CA VAL A 12 -12.52 -8.79 -9.78
C VAL A 12 -12.34 -10.25 -10.18
N CYS A 13 -12.14 -11.11 -9.20
CA CYS A 13 -12.19 -12.55 -9.43
C CYS A 13 -13.65 -13.01 -9.49
N LEU A 14 -13.97 -13.89 -10.45
CA LEU A 14 -15.33 -14.44 -10.65
C LEU A 14 -15.94 -15.12 -9.40
N LEU A 15 -15.10 -15.50 -8.43
CA LEU A 15 -15.50 -16.28 -7.25
C LEU A 15 -15.05 -15.65 -5.91
N ALA A 16 -14.43 -14.47 -5.94
CA ALA A 16 -13.97 -13.81 -4.73
C ALA A 16 -14.20 -12.28 -4.83
N PRO A 17 -14.52 -11.60 -3.72
CA PRO A 17 -14.62 -10.15 -3.70
C PRO A 17 -13.26 -9.51 -4.05
N CYS A 18 -13.31 -8.26 -4.51
CA CYS A 18 -12.13 -7.46 -4.76
C CYS A 18 -11.31 -7.34 -3.46
N ILE A 19 -9.99 -7.31 -3.55
CA ILE A 19 -9.14 -7.13 -2.36
C ILE A 19 -9.41 -5.79 -1.67
N ASP A 20 -9.87 -4.80 -2.42
CA ASP A 20 -10.28 -3.48 -1.92
C ASP A 20 -11.51 -3.54 -0.99
N ASP A 21 -12.39 -4.52 -1.17
CA ASP A 21 -13.60 -4.69 -0.37
C ASP A 21 -13.30 -5.13 1.07
N TYR A 22 -12.09 -5.66 1.31
CA TYR A 22 -11.66 -6.12 2.64
C TYR A 22 -11.05 -5.01 3.51
N VAL A 23 -10.73 -3.87 2.93
CA VAL A 23 -10.14 -2.74 3.66
C VAL A 23 -11.22 -1.69 3.91
N SER A 24 -11.41 -1.32 5.16
CA SER A 24 -12.38 -0.30 5.54
C SER A 24 -12.01 1.05 4.94
N PRO A 25 -12.97 1.83 4.43
CA PRO A 25 -12.74 3.20 4.00
C PRO A 25 -12.10 4.03 5.14
N ASN A 26 -11.07 4.78 4.84
CA ASN A 26 -10.24 5.54 5.78
C ASN A 26 -9.38 4.67 6.74
N ALA A 27 -9.10 3.44 6.38
CA ALA A 27 -8.14 2.63 7.12
C ALA A 27 -6.74 3.27 7.09
N LEU A 28 -5.96 3.07 8.17
CA LEU A 28 -4.60 3.60 8.27
C LEU A 28 -3.70 3.10 7.12
N VAL A 29 -3.99 1.94 6.59
CA VAL A 29 -3.27 1.34 5.47
C VAL A 29 -3.38 2.17 4.18
N GLU A 30 -4.52 2.83 3.93
CA GLU A 30 -4.67 3.76 2.79
C GLU A 30 -3.78 5.00 2.94
N VAL A 31 -3.62 5.49 4.18
CA VAL A 31 -2.72 6.62 4.46
C VAL A 31 -1.27 6.23 4.19
N VAL A 32 -0.87 5.01 4.55
CA VAL A 32 0.47 4.48 4.25
C VAL A 32 0.71 4.41 2.74
N ASP A 33 -0.27 3.96 1.99
CA ASP A 33 -0.18 3.84 0.53
C ASP A 33 0.01 5.21 -0.12
N VAL A 34 -0.87 6.17 0.20
CA VAL A 34 -0.80 7.55 -0.32
C VAL A 34 0.49 8.25 0.11
N PHE A 35 0.95 8.01 1.34
CA PHE A 35 2.20 8.58 1.82
C PHE A 35 3.39 8.10 0.99
N VAL A 36 3.51 6.80 0.76
CA VAL A 36 4.63 6.23 -0.01
C VAL A 36 4.57 6.65 -1.48
N ASP A 37 3.38 6.81 -2.06
CA ASP A 37 3.22 7.28 -3.44
C ASP A 37 3.71 8.72 -3.64
N ARG A 38 3.73 9.54 -2.59
CA ARG A 38 4.23 10.93 -2.64
C ARG A 38 5.74 11.04 -2.45
N LEU A 39 6.41 9.97 -2.04
CA LEU A 39 7.85 10.00 -1.80
C LEU A 39 8.63 9.82 -3.11
N ASP A 40 9.62 10.66 -3.33
CA ASP A 40 10.66 10.37 -4.32
C ASP A 40 11.69 9.41 -3.73
N LEU A 41 11.56 8.14 -4.08
CA LEU A 41 12.44 7.08 -3.57
C LEU A 41 13.90 7.23 -4.04
N ASN A 42 14.13 7.90 -5.18
CA ASN A 42 15.48 8.16 -5.67
C ASN A 42 16.15 9.24 -4.80
N GLU A 43 15.46 10.34 -4.52
CA GLU A 43 15.97 11.41 -3.65
C GLU A 43 16.22 10.91 -2.22
N LEU A 44 15.39 10.00 -1.73
CA LEU A 44 15.58 9.35 -0.44
C LEU A 44 16.77 8.38 -0.43
N GLY A 45 17.30 8.00 -1.60
CA GLY A 45 18.48 7.15 -1.75
C GLY A 45 18.17 5.66 -1.66
N PHE A 46 16.94 5.23 -1.97
CA PHE A 46 16.65 3.81 -2.09
C PHE A 46 17.34 3.20 -3.29
N GLY A 47 18.02 2.07 -3.07
CA GLY A 47 18.58 1.26 -4.14
C GLY A 47 17.51 0.55 -4.97
N ARG A 48 17.88 0.18 -6.22
CA ARG A 48 17.02 -0.62 -7.11
C ARG A 48 15.68 0.03 -7.46
N THR A 49 15.61 1.34 -7.49
CA THR A 49 14.44 2.09 -7.95
C THR A 49 14.17 1.86 -9.44
N VAL A 50 15.19 1.55 -10.20
CA VAL A 50 15.10 1.12 -11.60
C VAL A 50 15.32 -0.39 -11.68
N ALA A 51 14.46 -1.07 -12.45
CA ALA A 51 14.56 -2.52 -12.64
C ALA A 51 15.88 -2.88 -13.32
N ALA A 52 16.56 -3.93 -12.83
CA ALA A 52 17.75 -4.44 -13.46
C ALA A 52 17.47 -4.97 -14.88
N ALA A 53 18.41 -4.77 -15.80
CA ALA A 53 18.27 -5.23 -17.19
C ALA A 53 18.27 -6.77 -17.31
N THR A 54 18.92 -7.46 -16.37
CA THR A 54 19.09 -8.92 -16.35
C THR A 54 18.89 -9.48 -14.95
N GLY A 55 18.55 -10.76 -14.84
CA GLY A 55 18.38 -11.46 -13.55
C GLY A 55 16.92 -11.65 -13.15
N ARG A 56 16.68 -12.24 -11.97
CA ARG A 56 15.33 -12.43 -11.42
C ARG A 56 14.71 -11.07 -11.09
N PRO A 57 13.47 -10.81 -11.52
CA PRO A 57 12.76 -9.59 -11.17
C PRO A 57 12.70 -9.40 -9.64
N GLY A 58 13.03 -8.20 -9.18
CA GLY A 58 12.95 -7.83 -7.77
C GLY A 58 11.61 -7.18 -7.41
N PHE A 59 11.31 -7.11 -6.13
CA PHE A 59 10.20 -6.31 -5.62
C PHE A 59 10.50 -4.82 -5.77
N ARG A 60 9.48 -4.03 -6.03
CA ARG A 60 9.62 -2.57 -6.07
C ARG A 60 9.98 -2.04 -4.68
N PRO A 61 10.95 -1.12 -4.56
CA PRO A 61 11.30 -0.53 -3.27
C PRO A 61 10.11 0.12 -2.55
N GLY A 62 9.19 0.72 -3.31
CA GLY A 62 7.97 1.32 -2.76
C GLY A 62 7.07 0.29 -2.08
N ASP A 63 6.86 -0.89 -2.67
CA ASP A 63 6.03 -1.94 -2.08
C ASP A 63 6.68 -2.48 -0.80
N MET A 64 8.00 -2.69 -0.82
CA MET A 64 8.75 -3.09 0.37
C MET A 64 8.69 -2.04 1.49
N LEU A 65 8.76 -0.76 1.13
CA LEU A 65 8.65 0.34 2.08
C LEU A 65 7.26 0.42 2.72
N ARG A 66 6.19 0.23 1.93
CA ARG A 66 4.81 0.13 2.45
C ARG A 66 4.68 -0.95 3.51
N LEU A 67 5.21 -2.14 3.22
CA LEU A 67 5.20 -3.26 4.16
C LEU A 67 5.95 -2.93 5.45
N TYR A 68 7.09 -2.23 5.36
CA TYR A 68 7.87 -1.81 6.52
C TYR A 68 7.14 -0.80 7.39
N ILE A 69 6.54 0.24 6.77
CA ILE A 69 5.79 1.27 7.50
C ILE A 69 4.57 0.64 8.17
N TRP A 70 3.82 -0.19 7.45
CA TRP A 70 2.70 -0.93 8.00
C TRP A 70 3.13 -1.81 9.19
N GLY A 71 4.22 -2.55 9.04
CA GLY A 71 4.76 -3.37 10.13
C GLY A 71 5.18 -2.54 11.35
N TYR A 72 5.78 -1.38 11.14
CA TYR A 72 6.14 -0.48 12.23
C TYR A 72 4.92 0.02 12.99
N LEU A 73 3.87 0.44 12.28
CA LEU A 73 2.61 0.92 12.87
C LEU A 73 1.88 -0.18 13.63
N ASN A 74 1.89 -1.41 13.12
CA ASN A 74 1.29 -2.58 13.75
C ASN A 74 2.23 -3.32 14.73
N GLN A 75 3.39 -2.72 15.05
CA GLN A 75 4.40 -3.29 15.96
C GLN A 75 4.98 -4.64 15.50
N VAL A 76 4.84 -4.97 14.21
CA VAL A 76 5.40 -6.17 13.58
C VAL A 76 6.84 -5.88 13.12
N ARG A 77 7.82 -6.15 14.00
CA ARG A 77 9.23 -5.77 13.78
C ARG A 77 10.09 -6.87 13.15
N SER A 78 9.63 -8.11 13.17
CA SER A 78 10.36 -9.27 12.65
C SER A 78 10.06 -9.51 11.18
N SER A 79 11.10 -9.69 10.35
CA SER A 79 10.94 -10.04 8.94
C SER A 79 10.13 -11.32 8.72
N ARG A 80 10.28 -12.30 9.60
CA ARG A 80 9.47 -13.54 9.55
C ARG A 80 8.01 -13.29 9.89
N MET A 81 7.71 -12.35 10.77
CA MET A 81 6.32 -11.97 11.06
C MET A 81 5.71 -11.16 9.91
N LEU A 82 6.50 -10.30 9.26
CA LEU A 82 6.05 -9.56 8.07
C LEU A 82 5.73 -10.52 6.90
N GLU A 83 6.58 -11.51 6.66
CA GLU A 83 6.30 -12.57 5.68
C GLU A 83 4.96 -13.28 5.97
N ARG A 84 4.74 -13.65 7.23
CA ARG A 84 3.47 -14.29 7.66
C ARG A 84 2.27 -13.35 7.49
N ALA A 85 2.44 -12.06 7.79
CA ALA A 85 1.40 -11.07 7.64
C ALA A 85 0.97 -10.93 6.17
N CYS A 86 1.91 -10.96 5.21
CA CYS A 86 1.60 -10.95 3.78
C CYS A 86 0.67 -12.09 3.31
N VAL A 87 0.51 -13.14 4.11
CA VAL A 87 -0.34 -14.29 3.77
C VAL A 87 -1.60 -14.35 4.65
N ARG A 88 -1.54 -13.87 5.89
CA ARG A 88 -2.58 -14.09 6.90
C ARG A 88 -3.40 -12.86 7.24
N ASP A 89 -2.84 -11.69 7.04
CA ASP A 89 -3.49 -10.42 7.30
C ASP A 89 -4.30 -9.98 6.07
N LEU A 90 -5.18 -9.01 6.23
CA LEU A 90 -5.93 -8.42 5.12
C LEU A 90 -5.23 -7.18 4.57
N GLU A 91 -4.72 -6.34 5.44
CA GLU A 91 -4.08 -5.07 5.07
C GLU A 91 -2.72 -5.26 4.39
N ALA A 92 -1.89 -6.21 4.89
CA ALA A 92 -0.58 -6.47 4.32
C ALA A 92 -0.64 -7.02 2.88
N PRO A 93 -1.49 -8.00 2.53
CA PRO A 93 -1.73 -8.39 1.14
C PRO A 93 -2.32 -7.27 0.28
N TRP A 94 -3.15 -6.41 0.84
CA TRP A 94 -3.69 -5.26 0.14
C TRP A 94 -2.56 -4.30 -0.29
N LEU A 95 -1.68 -3.90 0.62
CA LEU A 95 -0.51 -3.06 0.34
C LEU A 95 0.44 -3.70 -0.67
N MET A 96 0.68 -4.99 -0.50
CA MET A 96 1.61 -5.77 -1.33
C MET A 96 0.98 -6.27 -2.63
N ARG A 97 -0.29 -5.97 -2.92
CA ARG A 97 -1.00 -6.45 -4.11
C ARG A 97 -0.92 -7.97 -4.24
N ARG A 98 -1.12 -8.68 -3.11
CA ARG A 98 -0.97 -10.14 -2.96
C ARG A 98 0.43 -10.68 -3.23
N LEU A 99 1.45 -9.84 -3.27
CA LEU A 99 2.84 -10.29 -3.29
C LEU A 99 3.26 -10.68 -1.87
N ALA A 100 3.96 -11.80 -1.76
CA ALA A 100 4.47 -12.32 -0.48
C ALA A 100 5.99 -12.49 -0.56
N PRO A 101 6.78 -11.46 -0.24
CA PRO A 101 8.23 -11.57 -0.17
C PRO A 101 8.63 -12.49 0.98
N ASP A 102 9.67 -13.29 0.78
CA ASP A 102 10.26 -14.10 1.83
C ASP A 102 11.00 -13.22 2.88
N TYR A 103 11.17 -13.77 4.09
CA TYR A 103 11.83 -13.05 5.19
C TYR A 103 13.25 -12.62 4.87
N GLY A 104 13.96 -13.37 4.02
CA GLY A 104 15.32 -13.02 3.58
C GLY A 104 15.33 -11.77 2.71
N THR A 105 14.42 -11.69 1.74
CA THR A 105 14.22 -10.50 0.90
C THR A 105 13.83 -9.27 1.74
N ILE A 106 12.93 -9.45 2.71
CA ILE A 106 12.53 -8.37 3.62
C ILE A 106 13.73 -7.89 4.45
N ALA A 107 14.52 -8.81 5.00
CA ALA A 107 15.70 -8.47 5.78
C ALA A 107 16.79 -7.78 4.94
N ALA A 108 17.03 -8.28 3.72
CA ALA A 108 17.99 -7.69 2.78
C ALA A 108 17.59 -6.25 2.41
N PHE A 109 16.32 -5.98 2.14
CA PHE A 109 15.84 -4.63 1.84
C PHE A 109 16.19 -3.64 2.96
N ARG A 110 15.98 -4.02 4.23
CA ARG A 110 16.34 -3.20 5.37
C ARG A 110 17.87 -2.99 5.50
N HIS A 111 18.63 -4.06 5.26
CA HIS A 111 20.07 -4.02 5.34
C HIS A 111 20.69 -3.13 4.25
N ASP A 112 20.12 -3.19 3.04
CA ASP A 112 20.64 -2.47 1.88
C ASP A 112 20.26 -0.97 1.88
N ASN A 113 19.21 -0.58 2.63
CA ASN A 113 18.67 0.79 2.60
C ASN A 113 18.52 1.45 3.99
N PRO A 114 19.51 1.37 4.90
CA PRO A 114 19.33 1.86 6.27
C PRO A 114 19.14 3.38 6.33
N GLU A 115 19.91 4.14 5.57
CA GLU A 115 19.81 5.61 5.54
C GLU A 115 18.51 6.09 4.91
N ALA A 116 18.09 5.46 3.82
CA ALA A 116 16.84 5.80 3.16
C ALA A 116 15.62 5.58 4.08
N ILE A 117 15.61 4.52 4.87
CA ILE A 117 14.58 4.25 5.88
C ILE A 117 14.57 5.33 6.97
N ILE A 118 15.74 5.78 7.44
CA ILE A 118 15.83 6.88 8.42
C ILE A 118 15.26 8.17 7.82
N ARG A 119 15.64 8.52 6.59
CA ARG A 119 15.11 9.71 5.90
C ARG A 119 13.59 9.63 5.71
N THR A 120 13.07 8.45 5.39
CA THR A 120 11.62 8.22 5.31
C THR A 120 10.92 8.49 6.63
N SER A 121 11.52 8.11 7.76
CA SER A 121 10.95 8.40 9.09
C SER A 121 10.85 9.91 9.35
N THR A 122 11.82 10.68 8.91
CA THR A 122 11.78 12.15 9.00
C THR A 122 10.68 12.72 8.09
N ALA A 123 10.59 12.25 6.86
CA ALA A 123 9.53 12.64 5.91
C ALA A 123 8.12 12.30 6.43
N SER A 124 7.96 11.17 7.13
CA SER A 124 6.66 10.78 7.71
C SER A 124 6.21 11.73 8.82
N VAL A 125 7.13 12.20 9.67
CA VAL A 125 6.82 13.20 10.70
C VAL A 125 6.39 14.53 10.05
N GLN A 126 7.06 14.92 8.99
CA GLN A 126 6.76 16.14 8.26
C GLN A 126 5.38 16.06 7.58
N PHE A 127 5.09 14.94 6.93
CA PHE A 127 3.78 14.64 6.35
C PHE A 127 2.66 14.70 7.39
N CYS A 128 2.84 14.09 8.56
CA CYS A 128 1.86 14.15 9.64
C CYS A 128 1.63 15.58 10.15
N ARG A 129 2.68 16.40 10.27
CA ARG A 129 2.55 17.80 10.68
C ARG A 129 1.76 18.62 9.68
N GLU A 130 2.06 18.50 8.39
CA GLU A 130 1.35 19.21 7.32
C GLU A 130 -0.14 18.86 7.30
N HIS A 131 -0.49 17.59 7.55
CA HIS A 131 -1.89 17.15 7.60
C HIS A 131 -2.59 17.51 8.90
N GLN A 132 -1.90 17.56 10.04
CA GLN A 132 -2.45 18.07 11.30
C GLN A 132 -2.80 19.54 11.21
N ASP A 133 -1.97 20.36 10.57
CA ASP A 133 -2.26 21.79 10.35
C ASP A 133 -3.45 22.00 9.41
N THR A 134 -3.64 21.11 8.45
CA THR A 134 -4.81 21.10 7.56
C THR A 134 -6.08 20.71 8.32
N CYS A 135 -6.03 19.71 9.21
CA CYS A 135 -7.15 19.31 10.07
C CYS A 135 -7.51 20.36 11.12
N ARG A 136 -6.53 21.12 11.64
CA ARG A 136 -6.78 22.24 12.57
C ARG A 136 -7.41 23.45 11.91
N ARG A 137 -7.13 23.69 10.65
CA ARG A 137 -7.64 24.86 9.90
C ARG A 137 -9.01 24.67 9.28
N GLN A 138 -9.56 23.45 9.26
CA GLN A 138 -10.91 23.18 8.77
C GLN A 138 -11.79 22.66 9.90
N PRO A 139 -12.82 23.43 10.31
CA PRO A 139 -13.90 22.85 11.10
C PRO A 139 -14.58 21.77 10.24
N GLN A 140 -14.56 20.56 10.73
CA GLN A 140 -15.34 19.39 10.34
C GLN A 140 -16.33 19.59 9.17
N GLU A 141 -15.83 19.63 7.96
CA GLU A 141 -16.66 19.28 6.80
C GLU A 141 -15.92 18.21 6.01
N HIS A 142 -16.54 17.07 5.93
CA HIS A 142 -16.14 15.84 5.27
C HIS A 142 -15.60 16.02 3.83
N ARG A 143 -14.37 16.49 3.67
CA ARG A 143 -13.81 16.72 2.35
C ARG A 143 -13.25 15.45 1.71
N TRP A 144 -12.91 14.44 2.52
CA TRP A 144 -12.43 13.14 2.03
C TRP A 144 -13.54 12.32 1.36
N SER A 145 -14.77 12.47 1.83
CA SER A 145 -15.95 11.82 1.26
C SER A 145 -16.40 12.37 -0.10
N ARG A 146 -15.87 13.49 -0.56
CA ARG A 146 -16.23 14.06 -1.85
C ARG A 146 -15.32 13.60 -3.00
N ALA A 147 -14.04 13.31 -2.72
CA ALA A 147 -13.10 12.78 -3.70
C ALA A 147 -13.37 11.28 -3.99
N LEU A 148 -13.90 10.55 -3.00
CA LEU A 148 -14.27 9.14 -3.13
C LEU A 148 -15.70 8.93 -3.66
N ARG A 149 -16.55 9.97 -3.71
CA ARG A 149 -17.92 9.89 -4.24
C ARG A 149 -18.05 10.11 -5.75
N SER A 150 -16.96 10.22 -6.49
CA SER A 150 -16.99 10.28 -7.95
C SER A 150 -16.94 8.88 -8.62
N LYS A 151 -17.11 7.81 -7.86
CA LYS A 151 -17.33 6.48 -8.43
C LYS A 151 -18.75 6.46 -9.00
N PRO A 152 -18.95 6.26 -10.30
CA PRO A 152 -20.29 6.15 -10.87
C PRO A 152 -21.03 4.96 -10.23
N PRO A 153 -22.34 5.05 -10.01
CA PRO A 153 -23.10 3.94 -9.49
C PRO A 153 -22.96 2.74 -10.43
N SER A 154 -22.65 1.58 -9.85
CA SER A 154 -22.67 0.31 -10.56
C SER A 154 -24.04 0.12 -11.22
N PRO A 155 -24.13 -0.38 -12.46
CA PRO A 155 -25.40 -0.63 -13.10
C PRO A 155 -26.18 -1.66 -12.28
N SER A 156 -27.35 -1.24 -11.79
CA SER A 156 -28.28 -2.08 -11.08
C SER A 156 -28.63 -3.30 -11.95
N SER A 157 -28.35 -4.48 -11.45
CA SER A 157 -28.78 -5.76 -11.98
C SER A 157 -30.31 -5.88 -11.90
N SER A 158 -30.98 -5.38 -12.94
CA SER A 158 -32.39 -5.69 -13.21
C SER A 158 -32.46 -6.87 -14.16
N TRP A 159 -32.34 -8.06 -13.64
CA TRP A 159 -32.60 -9.30 -14.39
C TRP A 159 -33.44 -10.26 -13.54
N TYR A 160 -34.66 -9.88 -13.21
CA TYR A 160 -35.74 -10.82 -12.89
C TYR A 160 -37.05 -10.17 -13.29
N THR A 161 -37.43 -10.33 -14.52
CA THR A 161 -38.86 -10.25 -14.89
C THR A 161 -39.24 -11.58 -15.54
N THR A 162 -39.85 -12.39 -14.73
CA THR A 162 -40.67 -13.55 -15.08
C THR A 162 -41.68 -13.16 -16.14
N THR A 163 -41.73 -13.96 -17.20
CA THR A 163 -42.92 -13.99 -18.08
C THR A 163 -43.60 -15.34 -17.96
N ALA A 164 -44.85 -15.29 -17.63
CA ALA A 164 -45.79 -16.38 -17.61
C ALA A 164 -45.99 -17.00 -19.00
#